data_3c18a7d5a9a1ff2fe74a404b528d432e
#
_entry.id   3c18a7d5a9a1ff2fe74a404b528d432e
#
_cell.length_a   1.000
_cell.length_b   1.000
_cell.length_c   1.000
_cell.angle_alpha   90.00
_cell.angle_beta   90.00
_cell.angle_gamma   90.00
#
_symmetry.space_group_name_H-M   'P 1'
#
loop_
_entity.id
_entity.type
_entity.pdbx_description
1 polymer ?
#
loop_
_entity_poly.entity_id
_entity_poly.type
_entity_poly.pdbx_seq_one_letter_code
_entity_poly.pdbx_strand_id
1 'polypeptide(L)'
;MAKVNFAAKLKNSKAIVDTHLSLLSFVENDIHYLYSPELDIYGYGQNETQARDSFTTTFKATISYMVNKSTLTEELKSLGWTVKKNKKGVLYTPPLFSNLIEDNEEVRNIVNTKVYTKYNHAVQLPAVA
;
A
#
# COMPACT_ATOMS: atom_id res chain seq x y z
N MET A 1 13.33 3.40 -2.80
CA MET A 1 12.39 3.19 -3.91
C MET A 1 11.76 4.52 -4.31
N ALA A 2 11.43 4.65 -5.58
CA ALA A 2 10.77 5.86 -6.07
C ALA A 2 9.35 5.97 -5.51
N LYS A 3 8.90 7.20 -5.30
CA LYS A 3 7.52 7.46 -4.88
C LYS A 3 6.56 7.17 -6.01
N VAL A 4 5.41 6.62 -5.67
CA VAL A 4 4.28 6.48 -6.58
C VAL A 4 3.47 7.77 -6.51
N ASN A 5 3.38 8.48 -7.61
CA ASN A 5 2.71 9.77 -7.67
C ASN A 5 1.36 9.65 -8.37
N PHE A 6 0.29 9.95 -7.65
CA PHE A 6 -1.08 9.91 -8.16
C PHE A 6 -1.61 11.26 -8.64
N ALA A 7 -0.96 12.38 -8.30
CA ALA A 7 -1.49 13.71 -8.61
C ALA A 7 -1.71 13.89 -10.12
N ALA A 8 -0.83 13.35 -10.95
CA ALA A 8 -0.95 13.43 -12.40
C ALA A 8 -2.02 12.50 -12.99
N LYS A 9 -2.50 11.54 -12.21
CA LYS A 9 -3.45 10.52 -12.66
C LYS A 9 -4.90 10.79 -12.23
N LEU A 10 -5.08 11.56 -11.19
CA LEU A 10 -6.39 11.83 -10.60
C LEU A 10 -6.74 13.31 -10.81
N LYS A 11 -7.63 13.57 -11.76
CA LYS A 11 -7.98 14.93 -12.18
C LYS A 11 -8.49 15.82 -11.04
N ASN A 12 -9.14 15.23 -10.04
CA ASN A 12 -9.75 15.97 -8.95
C ASN A 12 -8.88 16.03 -7.70
N SER A 13 -7.70 15.48 -7.77
CA SER A 13 -6.78 15.49 -6.64
C SER A 13 -6.08 16.84 -6.58
N LYS A 14 -6.44 17.66 -5.58
CA LYS A 14 -5.87 19.00 -5.40
C LYS A 14 -4.58 19.01 -4.62
N ALA A 15 -4.32 17.96 -3.87
CA ALA A 15 -3.12 17.80 -3.05
C ALA A 15 -2.80 16.33 -2.90
N ILE A 16 -1.57 16.06 -2.57
CA ILE A 16 -1.09 14.71 -2.27
C ILE A 16 -0.52 14.69 -0.86
N VAL A 17 -0.61 13.53 -0.23
CA VAL A 17 -0.09 13.32 1.11
C VAL A 17 0.95 12.21 1.05
N ASP A 18 2.15 12.51 1.56
CA ASP A 18 3.21 11.52 1.66
C ASP A 18 2.91 10.56 2.80
N THR A 19 3.10 9.29 2.55
CA THR A 19 3.06 8.24 3.58
C THR A 19 4.00 7.12 3.16
N HIS A 20 3.94 6.00 3.83
CA HIS A 20 4.78 4.85 3.48
C HIS A 20 4.04 3.55 3.67
N LEU A 21 4.50 2.54 2.96
CA LEU A 21 4.02 1.16 3.07
C LEU A 21 5.20 0.26 3.40
N SER A 22 4.93 -0.83 4.10
CA SER A 22 5.85 -1.96 4.15
C SER A 22 5.62 -2.80 2.90
N LEU A 23 6.70 -3.28 2.30
CA LEU A 23 6.66 -4.25 1.22
C LEU A 23 7.43 -5.49 1.65
N LEU A 24 6.77 -6.63 1.65
CA LEU A 24 7.40 -7.92 1.92
C LEU A 24 7.71 -8.58 0.58
N SER A 25 8.99 -8.79 0.31
CA SER A 25 9.47 -9.39 -0.94
C SER A 25 9.89 -10.83 -0.67
N PHE A 26 9.38 -11.76 -1.43
CA PHE A 26 9.76 -13.17 -1.32
C PHE A 26 9.58 -13.88 -2.66
N VAL A 27 10.20 -15.04 -2.79
CA VAL A 27 10.13 -15.88 -4.00
C VAL A 27 9.54 -17.22 -3.59
N GLU A 28 8.57 -17.69 -4.35
CA GLU A 28 7.98 -19.01 -4.15
C GLU A 28 7.64 -19.61 -5.52
N ASN A 29 8.06 -20.85 -5.76
CA ASN A 29 7.83 -21.54 -7.04
C ASN A 29 8.31 -20.72 -8.24
N ASP A 30 9.48 -20.09 -8.11
CA ASP A 30 10.11 -19.24 -9.14
C ASP A 30 9.34 -17.97 -9.47
N ILE A 31 8.35 -17.63 -8.66
CA ILE A 31 7.61 -16.37 -8.80
C ILE A 31 8.04 -15.40 -7.72
N HIS A 32 8.31 -14.16 -8.13
CA HIS A 32 8.63 -13.06 -7.21
C HIS A 32 7.35 -12.37 -6.79
N TYR A 33 7.20 -12.17 -5.48
CA TYR A 33 6.04 -11.51 -4.88
C TYR A 33 6.46 -10.28 -4.12
N LEU A 34 5.62 -9.24 -4.20
CA LEU A 34 5.66 -8.09 -3.30
C LEU A 34 4.28 -7.97 -2.67
N TYR A 35 4.25 -7.91 -1.35
CA TYR A 35 3.00 -7.79 -0.61
C TYR A 35 3.04 -6.59 0.32
N SER A 36 2.01 -5.73 0.25
CA SER A 36 1.83 -4.64 1.20
C SER A 36 0.73 -5.02 2.18
N PRO A 37 1.07 -5.29 3.45
CA PRO A 37 0.06 -5.62 4.44
C PRO A 37 -0.86 -4.44 4.79
N GLU A 38 -0.36 -3.21 4.71
CA GLU A 38 -1.17 -2.03 5.03
C GLU A 38 -2.35 -1.84 4.09
N LEU A 39 -2.24 -2.30 2.85
CA LEU A 39 -3.30 -2.20 1.85
C LEU A 39 -3.83 -3.56 1.41
N ASP A 40 -3.22 -4.65 1.89
CA ASP A 40 -3.58 -6.02 1.52
C ASP A 40 -3.57 -6.24 0.01
N ILE A 41 -2.51 -5.78 -0.65
CA ILE A 41 -2.34 -5.95 -2.09
C ILE A 41 -1.01 -6.60 -2.42
N TYR A 42 -1.01 -7.33 -3.54
CA TYR A 42 0.14 -8.04 -4.07
C TYR A 42 0.56 -7.51 -5.43
N GLY A 43 1.87 -7.61 -5.70
CA GLY A 43 2.41 -7.61 -7.04
C GLY A 43 3.20 -8.89 -7.23
N TYR A 44 3.27 -9.42 -8.43
CA TYR A 44 4.04 -10.63 -8.71
C TYR A 44 4.53 -10.65 -10.15
N GLY A 45 5.58 -11.43 -10.39
CA GLY A 45 6.16 -11.57 -11.70
C GLY A 45 7.29 -12.60 -11.72
N GLN A 46 7.90 -12.79 -12.88
CA GLN A 46 8.98 -13.74 -13.06
C GLN A 46 10.32 -13.23 -12.53
N ASN A 47 10.40 -11.96 -12.25
CA ASN A 47 11.58 -11.32 -11.65
C ASN A 47 11.14 -10.14 -10.79
N GLU A 48 12.10 -9.53 -10.10
CA GLU A 48 11.82 -8.44 -9.18
C GLU A 48 11.22 -7.22 -9.90
N THR A 49 11.72 -6.89 -11.08
CA THR A 49 11.21 -5.75 -11.85
C THR A 49 9.75 -5.94 -12.24
N GLN A 50 9.38 -7.12 -12.72
CA GLN A 50 7.99 -7.43 -13.05
C GLN A 50 7.09 -7.39 -11.82
N ALA A 51 7.57 -7.90 -10.69
CA ALA A 51 6.81 -7.87 -9.43
C ALA A 51 6.55 -6.41 -8.99
N ARG A 52 7.54 -5.53 -9.11
CA ARG A 52 7.39 -4.11 -8.80
C ARG A 52 6.40 -3.41 -9.72
N ASP A 53 6.49 -3.68 -11.01
CA ASP A 53 5.58 -3.09 -12.00
C ASP A 53 4.14 -3.56 -11.74
N SER A 54 3.97 -4.84 -11.45
CA SER A 54 2.68 -5.41 -11.08
C SER A 54 2.13 -4.75 -9.80
N PHE A 55 2.96 -4.60 -8.78
CA PHE A 55 2.55 -3.93 -7.55
C PHE A 55 2.12 -2.49 -7.81
N THR A 56 2.92 -1.74 -8.55
CA THR A 56 2.63 -0.34 -8.87
C THR A 56 1.30 -0.20 -9.61
N THR A 57 1.05 -1.07 -10.58
CA THR A 57 -0.21 -1.08 -11.34
C THR A 57 -1.39 -1.37 -10.41
N THR A 58 -1.28 -2.38 -9.57
CA THR A 58 -2.33 -2.75 -8.62
C THR A 58 -2.58 -1.65 -7.60
N PHE A 59 -1.51 -1.04 -7.09
CA PHE A 59 -1.61 0.05 -6.14
C PHE A 59 -2.38 1.24 -6.74
N LYS A 60 -1.99 1.67 -7.93
CA LYS A 60 -2.66 2.79 -8.62
C LYS A 60 -4.12 2.48 -8.88
N ALA A 61 -4.42 1.29 -9.38
CA ALA A 61 -5.79 0.88 -9.67
C ALA A 61 -6.64 0.84 -8.39
N THR A 62 -6.09 0.30 -7.31
CA THR A 62 -6.80 0.20 -6.03
C THR A 62 -7.14 1.58 -5.46
N ILE A 63 -6.15 2.46 -5.40
CA ILE A 63 -6.37 3.81 -4.86
C ILE A 63 -7.33 4.61 -5.76
N SER A 64 -7.17 4.54 -7.08
CA SER A 64 -8.07 5.22 -8.02
C SER A 64 -9.51 4.72 -7.86
N TYR A 65 -9.71 3.43 -7.69
CA TYR A 65 -11.02 2.85 -7.47
C TYR A 65 -11.68 3.40 -6.20
N MET A 66 -10.93 3.41 -5.10
CA MET A 66 -11.41 3.93 -3.82
C MET A 66 -11.76 5.43 -3.89
N VAL A 67 -10.93 6.21 -4.58
CA VAL A 67 -11.19 7.65 -4.78
C VAL A 67 -12.44 7.86 -5.62
N ASN A 68 -12.58 7.14 -6.72
CA ASN A 68 -13.73 7.29 -7.62
C ASN A 68 -15.04 6.86 -6.96
N LYS A 69 -14.98 5.91 -6.04
CA LYS A 69 -16.13 5.47 -5.25
C LYS A 69 -16.36 6.31 -4.00
N SER A 70 -15.49 7.27 -3.72
CA SER A 70 -15.50 8.07 -2.50
C SER A 70 -15.42 7.23 -1.22
N THR A 71 -14.68 6.13 -1.27
CA THR A 71 -14.55 5.19 -0.15
C THR A 71 -13.13 5.09 0.41
N LEU A 72 -12.22 5.97 -0.03
CA LEU A 72 -10.80 5.87 0.39
C LEU A 72 -10.66 5.88 1.91
N THR A 73 -11.30 6.82 2.59
CA THR A 73 -11.20 6.94 4.05
C THR A 73 -11.73 5.70 4.76
N GLU A 74 -12.92 5.23 4.39
CA GLU A 74 -13.53 4.05 5.01
C GLU A 74 -12.72 2.80 4.77
N GLU A 75 -12.21 2.62 3.55
CA GLU A 75 -11.39 1.46 3.20
C GLU A 75 -10.07 1.46 3.96
N LEU A 76 -9.39 2.61 4.05
CA LEU A 76 -8.17 2.71 4.83
C LEU A 76 -8.42 2.41 6.30
N LYS A 77 -9.49 2.96 6.87
CA LYS A 77 -9.85 2.69 8.27
C LYS A 77 -10.12 1.21 8.50
N SER A 78 -10.79 0.53 7.58
CA SER A 78 -11.06 -0.89 7.70
C SER A 78 -9.78 -1.74 7.66
N LEU A 79 -8.73 -1.21 7.04
CA LEU A 79 -7.41 -1.85 6.98
C LEU A 79 -6.51 -1.49 8.18
N GLY A 80 -7.03 -0.70 9.13
CA GLY A 80 -6.30 -0.32 10.33
C GLY A 80 -5.61 1.03 10.29
N TRP A 81 -5.81 1.80 9.23
CA TRP A 81 -5.25 3.14 9.12
C TRP A 81 -5.99 4.13 10.01
N THR A 82 -5.27 5.15 10.45
CA THR A 82 -5.86 6.34 11.06
C THR A 82 -5.88 7.46 10.02
N VAL A 83 -7.03 8.08 9.85
CA VAL A 83 -7.20 9.20 8.92
C VAL A 83 -7.70 10.39 9.74
N LYS A 84 -6.90 11.45 9.77
CA LYS A 84 -7.25 12.69 10.50
C LYS A 84 -7.34 13.85 9.53
N LYS A 85 -8.42 14.62 9.65
CA LYS A 85 -8.62 15.84 8.90
C LYS A 85 -8.49 17.04 9.82
N ASN A 86 -7.86 18.08 9.33
CA ASN A 86 -7.85 19.39 10.01
C ASN A 86 -7.81 20.49 8.95
N LYS A 87 -7.72 21.73 9.41
CA LYS A 87 -7.69 22.89 8.50
C LYS A 87 -6.48 22.88 7.55
N LYS A 88 -5.42 22.17 7.92
CA LYS A 88 -4.19 22.11 7.12
C LYS A 88 -4.19 20.96 6.11
N GLY A 89 -5.15 20.04 6.19
CA GLY A 89 -5.23 18.92 5.28
C GLY A 89 -5.55 17.59 5.94
N VAL A 90 -5.09 16.52 5.32
CA VAL A 90 -5.36 15.15 5.74
C VAL A 90 -4.06 14.49 6.16
N LEU A 91 -4.10 13.73 7.25
CA LEU A 91 -2.99 12.89 7.68
C LEU A 91 -3.43 11.43 7.63
N TYR A 92 -2.72 10.64 6.83
CA TYR A 92 -2.91 9.19 6.74
C TYR A 92 -1.79 8.50 7.52
N THR A 93 -2.15 7.75 8.55
CA THR A 93 -1.18 7.00 9.35
C THR A 93 -1.44 5.50 9.15
N PRO A 94 -0.49 4.77 8.57
CA PRO A 94 -0.66 3.32 8.37
C PRO A 94 -0.64 2.59 9.70
N PRO A 95 -1.21 1.37 9.77
CA PRO A 95 -1.10 0.55 10.96
C PRO A 95 0.35 0.15 11.22
N LEU A 96 0.68 -0.09 12.47
CA LEU A 96 2.00 -0.57 12.85
C LEU A 96 2.19 -2.01 12.37
N PHE A 97 3.40 -2.32 11.91
CA PHE A 97 3.71 -3.66 11.42
C PHE A 97 3.49 -4.72 12.50
N SER A 98 3.82 -4.40 13.76
CA SER A 98 3.57 -5.31 14.88
C SER A 98 2.10 -5.67 15.05
N ASN A 99 1.19 -4.71 14.85
CA ASN A 99 -0.24 -4.97 14.88
C ASN A 99 -0.69 -5.84 13.71
N LEU A 100 -0.09 -5.62 12.53
CA LEU A 100 -0.38 -6.42 11.35
C LEU A 100 0.03 -7.87 11.54
N ILE A 101 1.16 -8.13 12.22
CA ILE A 101 1.58 -9.50 12.54
C ILE A 101 0.54 -10.19 13.41
N GLU A 102 -0.04 -9.48 14.38
CA GLU A 102 -1.05 -10.05 15.27
C GLU A 102 -2.39 -10.28 14.57
N ASP A 103 -2.81 -9.33 13.73
CA ASP A 103 -4.18 -9.27 13.23
C ASP A 103 -4.34 -9.83 11.81
N ASN A 104 -3.24 -10.01 11.07
CA ASN A 104 -3.28 -10.41 9.67
C ASN A 104 -2.59 -11.76 9.49
N GLU A 105 -3.39 -12.78 9.19
CA GLU A 105 -2.90 -14.14 8.99
C GLU A 105 -1.91 -14.25 7.82
N GLU A 106 -2.13 -13.50 6.75
CA GLU A 106 -1.24 -13.49 5.58
C GLU A 106 0.15 -13.00 5.95
N VAL A 107 0.23 -11.92 6.73
CA VAL A 107 1.51 -11.37 7.22
C VAL A 107 2.21 -12.41 8.09
N ARG A 108 1.49 -13.02 9.02
CA ARG A 108 2.08 -14.05 9.89
C ARG A 108 2.63 -15.22 9.08
N ASN A 109 1.89 -15.66 8.07
CA ASN A 109 2.32 -16.75 7.22
C ASN A 109 3.63 -16.41 6.50
N ILE A 110 3.71 -15.22 5.90
CA ILE A 110 4.93 -14.79 5.20
C ILE A 110 6.10 -14.70 6.16
N VAL A 111 5.91 -14.02 7.29
CA VAL A 111 6.98 -13.80 8.28
C VAL A 111 7.48 -15.11 8.87
N ASN A 112 6.60 -16.06 9.11
CA ASN A 112 6.95 -17.32 9.77
C ASN A 112 7.42 -18.42 8.82
N THR A 113 7.06 -18.37 7.54
CA THR A 113 7.31 -19.50 6.63
C THR A 113 8.13 -19.13 5.39
N LYS A 114 8.30 -17.86 5.07
CA LYS A 114 9.02 -17.44 3.86
C LYS A 114 10.35 -16.80 4.21
N VAL A 115 11.32 -16.93 3.32
CA VAL A 115 12.52 -16.09 3.35
C VAL A 115 12.13 -14.78 2.66
N TYR A 116 12.02 -13.71 3.43
CA TYR A 116 11.51 -12.44 2.93
C TYR A 116 12.45 -11.29 3.24
N THR A 117 12.32 -10.21 2.48
CA THR A 117 12.95 -8.92 2.76
C THR A 117 11.84 -7.89 2.95
N LYS A 118 11.99 -7.06 3.98
CA LYS A 118 11.03 -5.98 4.25
C LYS A 118 11.62 -4.66 3.80
N TYR A 119 10.87 -3.93 2.98
CA TYR A 119 11.21 -2.58 2.53
C TYR A 119 10.20 -1.58 3.05
N ASN A 120 10.67 -0.37 3.33
CA ASN A 120 9.80 0.78 3.52
C ASN A 120 9.70 1.50 2.17
N HIS A 121 8.48 1.65 1.69
CA HIS A 121 8.21 2.24 0.37
C HIS A 121 7.42 3.52 0.53
N ALA A 122 8.02 4.65 0.13
CA ALA A 122 7.34 5.92 0.16
C ALA A 122 6.29 5.97 -0.94
N VAL A 123 5.08 6.39 -0.58
CA VAL A 123 3.96 6.53 -1.51
C VAL A 123 3.27 7.86 -1.29
N GLN A 124 2.50 8.29 -2.27
CA GLN A 124 1.69 9.49 -2.20
C GLN A 124 0.24 9.12 -2.39
N LEU A 125 -0.61 9.58 -1.50
CA LEU A 125 -2.05 9.35 -1.57
C LEU A 125 -2.77 10.68 -1.83
N PRO A 126 -3.91 10.65 -2.55
CA PRO A 126 -4.71 11.88 -2.71
C PRO A 126 -5.27 12.35 -1.37
N ALA A 127 -5.29 13.64 -1.14
CA ALA A 127 -5.86 14.23 0.07
C ALA A 127 -7.37 14.41 -0.05
N VAL A 128 -8.08 13.30 -0.19
CA VAL A 128 -9.53 13.26 -0.46
C VAL A 128 -10.29 12.51 0.65
N ALA A 129 -9.97 12.80 1.85
CA ALA A 129 -10.63 12.09 2.96
C ALA A 129 -12.06 12.59 3.22
#